data_0e90365d02d805d43890a500bb8b63ed
#
_entry.id   0e90365d02d805d43890a500bb8b63ed
#
_cell.length_a   1.000
_cell.length_b   1.000
_cell.length_c   1.000
_cell.angle_alpha   90.00
_cell.angle_beta   90.00
_cell.angle_gamma   90.00
#
_symmetry.space_group_name_H-M   'P 1'
#
loop_
_entity.id
_entity.type
_entity.pdbx_description
1 polymer ?
#
loop_
_entity_poly.entity_id
_entity_poly.type
_entity_poly.pdbx_seq_one_letter_code
_entity_poly.pdbx_strand_id
1 'polypeptide(L)'
;ALQNVDWVVILDTMPFRQVVRIAKPAVYVLGKEFEVEFTRDVQKNIEQVEANNGKVLYCSGEVHYASSDFLSHPYEEIEQDSVRKFHAACRRHNIKLEHIINQIDQFQNLNLAVIGDTIVDQYVACDALGMSAEAPVVTVKELEAKEFIGGASIVACHLRSLGARCHFLSVIGDDQPGEFVREELEKLDVGSYLLSDNGRPTTFKIRYMVNNQKLFRVSRLQDYSISKKHESQIISKLERLAPQLNGIIVSDFVYGVITPSLLSAIVRISRKHDIRLFGDLQCSSQIGSILKFKQFSFICPTEREARIALLDHESGLEKMAISLLEETQVSDLLITLGAEGFIAHQAGVGNKIAKS
;
A
#
# COMPACT_ATOMS: atom_id res chain seq x y z
N ALA A 1 -3.69 26.08 -19.49
CA ALA A 1 -4.14 25.55 -20.76
C ALA A 1 -3.73 24.08 -20.84
N LEU A 2 -4.67 23.19 -21.07
CA LEU A 2 -4.40 21.75 -21.18
C LEU A 2 -3.69 21.53 -22.53
N GLN A 3 -2.44 21.12 -22.49
CA GLN A 3 -1.58 20.93 -23.70
C GLN A 3 -2.13 19.85 -24.67
N ASN A 4 -3.02 19.00 -24.21
CA ASN A 4 -3.56 17.86 -24.96
C ASN A 4 -5.03 18.04 -25.36
N VAL A 5 -5.56 19.27 -25.31
CA VAL A 5 -6.95 19.57 -25.71
C VAL A 5 -6.93 20.40 -26.97
N ASP A 6 -7.42 19.82 -28.07
CA ASP A 6 -7.50 20.50 -29.37
C ASP A 6 -8.73 21.42 -29.45
N TRP A 7 -9.83 21.04 -28.85
CA TRP A 7 -11.10 21.77 -28.93
C TRP A 7 -11.84 21.81 -27.58
N VAL A 8 -12.35 22.98 -27.26
CA VAL A 8 -13.28 23.18 -26.12
C VAL A 8 -14.59 23.71 -26.68
N VAL A 9 -15.68 23.04 -26.38
CA VAL A 9 -17.02 23.44 -26.81
C VAL A 9 -17.82 23.87 -25.58
N ILE A 10 -18.30 25.15 -25.61
CA ILE A 10 -19.19 25.68 -24.60
C ILE A 10 -20.62 25.40 -25.05
N LEU A 11 -21.38 24.68 -24.24
CA LEU A 11 -22.80 24.36 -24.52
C LEU A 11 -23.69 25.37 -23.85
N ASP A 12 -24.21 26.31 -24.62
CA ASP A 12 -25.09 27.35 -24.10
C ASP A 12 -26.57 26.90 -24.19
N THR A 13 -27.02 26.48 -25.37
CA THR A 13 -28.41 26.05 -25.60
C THR A 13 -28.51 24.67 -26.26
N MET A 14 -27.42 24.14 -26.78
CA MET A 14 -27.38 22.86 -27.50
C MET A 14 -27.33 21.69 -26.51
N PRO A 15 -28.28 20.73 -26.58
CA PRO A 15 -28.21 19.54 -25.78
C PRO A 15 -26.93 18.75 -26.09
N PHE A 16 -26.21 18.26 -25.06
CA PHE A 16 -24.96 17.51 -25.22
C PHE A 16 -25.09 16.32 -26.18
N ARG A 17 -26.24 15.69 -26.22
CA ARG A 17 -26.56 14.61 -27.17
C ARG A 17 -26.37 15.02 -28.64
N GLN A 18 -26.60 16.26 -29.01
CA GLN A 18 -26.36 16.72 -30.38
C GLN A 18 -24.86 16.80 -30.68
N VAL A 19 -24.04 17.18 -29.72
CA VAL A 19 -22.59 17.20 -29.87
C VAL A 19 -22.05 15.77 -30.09
N VAL A 20 -22.47 14.79 -29.30
CA VAL A 20 -22.09 13.39 -29.49
C VAL A 20 -22.51 12.87 -30.88
N ARG A 21 -23.70 13.25 -31.34
CA ARG A 21 -24.17 12.88 -32.69
C ARG A 21 -23.37 13.49 -33.81
N ILE A 22 -22.93 14.71 -33.66
CA ILE A 22 -22.15 15.44 -34.68
C ILE A 22 -20.69 14.99 -34.66
N ALA A 23 -20.08 14.89 -33.48
CA ALA A 23 -18.67 14.57 -33.31
C ALA A 23 -18.36 13.10 -33.62
N LYS A 24 -19.32 12.19 -33.42
CA LYS A 24 -19.13 10.71 -33.60
C LYS A 24 -17.82 10.25 -32.98
N PRO A 25 -17.59 10.47 -31.68
CA PRO A 25 -16.31 10.23 -31.06
C PRO A 25 -15.91 8.74 -31.17
N ALA A 26 -14.65 8.48 -31.50
CA ALA A 26 -14.09 7.13 -31.44
C ALA A 26 -13.94 6.63 -30.00
N VAL A 27 -13.73 7.57 -29.07
CA VAL A 27 -13.64 7.31 -27.62
C VAL A 27 -14.47 8.37 -26.89
N TYR A 28 -15.39 7.91 -26.07
CA TYR A 28 -16.20 8.75 -25.19
C TYR A 28 -15.76 8.51 -23.75
N VAL A 29 -15.21 9.52 -23.11
CA VAL A 29 -14.69 9.43 -21.75
C VAL A 29 -15.73 10.01 -20.79
N LEU A 30 -16.07 9.22 -19.78
CA LEU A 30 -16.98 9.61 -18.70
C LEU A 30 -16.24 9.54 -17.36
N GLY A 31 -16.71 10.29 -16.38
CA GLY A 31 -16.30 10.09 -15.00
C GLY A 31 -16.71 8.71 -14.49
N LYS A 32 -16.00 8.20 -13.51
CA LYS A 32 -16.24 6.86 -12.94
C LYS A 32 -17.60 6.75 -12.25
N GLU A 33 -18.15 7.87 -11.77
CA GLU A 33 -19.49 7.98 -11.22
C GLU A 33 -20.59 7.51 -12.18
N PHE A 34 -20.36 7.64 -13.50
CA PHE A 34 -21.29 7.20 -14.53
C PHE A 34 -21.15 5.71 -14.89
N GLU A 35 -20.30 4.95 -14.23
CA GLU A 35 -20.14 3.52 -14.49
C GLU A 35 -21.25 2.68 -13.81
N VAL A 36 -21.76 3.15 -12.68
CA VAL A 36 -22.75 2.46 -11.86
C VAL A 36 -24.13 3.06 -11.99
N GLU A 37 -24.24 4.39 -11.98
CA GLU A 37 -25.49 5.13 -12.14
C GLU A 37 -25.33 6.19 -13.23
N PHE A 38 -26.19 6.16 -14.21
CA PHE A 38 -26.22 7.16 -15.27
C PHE A 38 -27.65 7.68 -15.50
N THR A 39 -27.72 8.96 -15.78
CA THR A 39 -28.99 9.59 -16.18
C THR A 39 -29.44 9.03 -17.53
N ARG A 40 -30.74 9.09 -17.83
CA ARG A 40 -31.28 8.66 -19.13
C ARG A 40 -30.58 9.33 -20.33
N ASP A 41 -30.05 10.53 -20.15
CA ASP A 41 -29.36 11.26 -21.22
C ASP A 41 -27.95 10.72 -21.43
N VAL A 42 -27.23 10.39 -20.35
CA VAL A 42 -25.90 9.72 -20.45
C VAL A 42 -26.03 8.35 -21.09
N GLN A 43 -27.06 7.56 -20.70
CA GLN A 43 -27.33 6.26 -21.34
C GLN A 43 -27.52 6.36 -22.84
N LYS A 44 -28.35 7.32 -23.29
CA LYS A 44 -28.58 7.54 -24.74
C LYS A 44 -27.32 7.99 -25.47
N ASN A 45 -26.42 8.72 -24.81
CA ASN A 45 -25.14 9.10 -25.38
C ASN A 45 -24.21 7.87 -25.54
N ILE A 46 -24.17 6.98 -24.54
CA ILE A 46 -23.44 5.72 -24.58
C ILE A 46 -23.93 4.87 -25.75
N GLU A 47 -25.25 4.61 -25.82
CA GLU A 47 -25.87 3.84 -26.92
C GLU A 47 -25.53 4.42 -28.31
N GLN A 48 -25.49 5.74 -28.42
CA GLN A 48 -25.18 6.42 -29.68
C GLN A 48 -23.69 6.32 -30.07
N VAL A 49 -22.79 6.36 -29.09
CA VAL A 49 -21.35 6.17 -29.30
C VAL A 49 -21.07 4.72 -29.75
N GLU A 50 -21.65 3.75 -29.08
CA GLU A 50 -21.51 2.32 -29.40
C GLU A 50 -22.12 2.00 -30.77
N ALA A 51 -23.28 2.55 -31.11
CA ALA A 51 -23.90 2.41 -32.43
C ALA A 51 -23.03 2.97 -33.59
N ASN A 52 -22.11 3.91 -33.28
CA ASN A 52 -21.13 4.44 -34.22
C ASN A 52 -19.77 3.73 -34.15
N ASN A 53 -19.68 2.54 -33.52
CA ASN A 53 -18.45 1.80 -33.27
C ASN A 53 -17.41 2.55 -32.39
N GLY A 54 -17.83 3.54 -31.63
CA GLY A 54 -17.02 4.21 -30.61
C GLY A 54 -16.91 3.37 -29.34
N LYS A 55 -15.90 3.65 -28.53
CA LYS A 55 -15.69 3.03 -27.21
C LYS A 55 -16.01 4.02 -26.10
N VAL A 56 -16.66 3.53 -25.04
CA VAL A 56 -16.85 4.30 -23.82
C VAL A 56 -15.76 3.91 -22.82
N LEU A 57 -15.07 4.90 -22.27
CA LEU A 57 -14.08 4.75 -21.22
C LEU A 57 -14.54 5.50 -19.99
N TYR A 58 -14.45 4.84 -18.84
CA TYR A 58 -14.71 5.48 -17.54
C TYR A 58 -13.35 5.77 -16.92
N CYS A 59 -13.04 7.04 -16.71
CA CYS A 59 -11.80 7.48 -16.08
C CYS A 59 -12.08 7.89 -14.64
N SER A 60 -11.13 7.60 -13.75
CA SER A 60 -11.16 8.10 -12.39
C SER A 60 -10.96 9.62 -12.42
N GLY A 61 -12.04 10.39 -12.40
CA GLY A 61 -11.99 11.71 -11.81
C GLY A 61 -11.80 11.52 -10.29
N GLU A 62 -11.14 12.45 -9.62
CA GLU A 62 -11.25 12.52 -8.17
C GLU A 62 -12.74 12.65 -7.83
N VAL A 63 -13.34 11.57 -7.31
CA VAL A 63 -14.65 11.66 -6.68
C VAL A 63 -14.39 12.29 -5.32
N HIS A 64 -14.20 13.60 -5.31
CA HIS A 64 -14.43 14.39 -4.12
C HIS A 64 -15.94 14.36 -3.91
N TYR A 65 -16.40 13.51 -3.02
CA TYR A 65 -17.69 13.77 -2.39
C TYR A 65 -17.56 15.17 -1.79
N ALA A 66 -18.21 16.14 -2.41
CA ALA A 66 -18.30 17.45 -1.83
C ALA A 66 -18.84 17.24 -0.41
N SER A 67 -18.33 17.98 0.57
CA SER A 67 -18.80 17.88 1.96
C SER A 67 -20.33 18.02 2.08
N SER A 68 -20.98 18.59 1.08
CA SER A 68 -22.44 18.68 0.90
C SER A 68 -23.10 17.32 0.65
N ASP A 69 -22.46 16.38 -0.05
CA ASP A 69 -23.05 15.06 -0.32
C ASP A 69 -23.01 14.18 0.94
N PHE A 70 -21.98 14.35 1.77
CA PHE A 70 -21.90 13.71 3.10
C PHE A 70 -23.02 14.15 4.05
N LEU A 71 -23.50 15.39 3.91
CA LEU A 71 -24.57 15.93 4.75
C LEU A 71 -25.97 15.58 4.22
N SER A 72 -26.08 15.15 2.97
CA SER A 72 -27.36 14.89 2.31
C SER A 72 -27.75 13.40 2.21
N HIS A 73 -26.79 12.47 2.40
CA HIS A 73 -27.06 11.03 2.33
C HIS A 73 -26.96 10.35 3.69
N PRO A 74 -27.91 9.49 4.08
CA PRO A 74 -27.79 8.66 5.27
C PRO A 74 -26.56 7.76 5.21
N TYR A 75 -25.90 7.53 6.35
CA TYR A 75 -24.72 6.68 6.44
C TYR A 75 -24.91 5.28 5.81
N GLU A 76 -26.13 4.75 5.90
CA GLU A 76 -26.52 3.46 5.30
C GLU A 76 -26.46 3.46 3.77
N GLU A 77 -26.73 4.58 3.10
CA GLU A 77 -26.61 4.68 1.64
C GLU A 77 -25.16 4.72 1.16
N ILE A 78 -24.27 5.33 1.93
CA ILE A 78 -22.83 5.37 1.64
C ILE A 78 -22.23 3.96 1.76
N GLU A 79 -22.63 3.22 2.79
CA GLU A 79 -22.18 1.84 2.98
C GLU A 79 -22.69 0.92 1.85
N GLN A 80 -23.95 1.08 1.45
CA GLN A 80 -24.54 0.35 0.32
C GLN A 80 -23.86 0.67 -1.02
N ASP A 81 -23.45 1.93 -1.23
CA ASP A 81 -22.72 2.33 -2.43
C ASP A 81 -21.34 1.68 -2.52
N SER A 82 -20.61 1.63 -1.41
CA SER A 82 -19.32 0.93 -1.32
C SER A 82 -19.45 -0.56 -1.63
N VAL A 83 -20.49 -1.22 -1.11
CA VAL A 83 -20.78 -2.62 -1.40
C VAL A 83 -21.14 -2.83 -2.87
N ARG A 84 -21.95 -1.94 -3.45
CA ARG A 84 -22.30 -1.98 -4.89
C ARG A 84 -21.06 -1.84 -5.78
N LYS A 85 -20.18 -0.89 -5.48
CA LYS A 85 -18.91 -0.67 -6.20
C LYS A 85 -18.00 -1.89 -6.11
N PHE A 86 -17.88 -2.49 -4.92
CA PHE A 86 -17.13 -3.72 -4.72
C PHE A 86 -17.67 -4.88 -5.57
N HIS A 87 -18.98 -5.11 -5.56
CA HIS A 87 -19.59 -6.15 -6.41
C HIS A 87 -19.43 -5.88 -7.90
N ALA A 88 -19.49 -4.61 -8.32
CA ALA A 88 -19.25 -4.22 -9.71
C ALA A 88 -17.80 -4.53 -10.12
N ALA A 89 -16.82 -4.20 -9.27
CA ALA A 89 -15.42 -4.53 -9.48
C ALA A 89 -15.20 -6.05 -9.55
N CYS A 90 -15.79 -6.82 -8.65
CA CYS A 90 -15.71 -8.29 -8.67
C CYS A 90 -16.26 -8.87 -9.98
N ARG A 91 -17.38 -8.37 -10.47
CA ARG A 91 -17.95 -8.80 -11.76
C ARG A 91 -17.05 -8.43 -12.94
N ARG A 92 -16.54 -7.19 -12.97
CA ARG A 92 -15.67 -6.68 -14.04
C ARG A 92 -14.41 -7.52 -14.19
N HIS A 93 -13.79 -7.86 -13.07
CA HIS A 93 -12.54 -8.60 -13.03
C HIS A 93 -12.73 -10.12 -12.91
N ASN A 94 -13.97 -10.61 -13.00
CA ASN A 94 -14.31 -12.04 -12.82
C ASN A 94 -13.75 -12.63 -11.52
N ILE A 95 -13.78 -11.82 -10.43
CA ILE A 95 -13.33 -12.25 -9.11
C ILE A 95 -14.43 -13.10 -8.48
N LYS A 96 -14.12 -14.36 -8.18
CA LYS A 96 -15.03 -15.32 -7.55
C LYS A 96 -14.42 -15.78 -6.23
N LEU A 97 -15.26 -15.96 -5.21
CA LEU A 97 -14.83 -16.42 -3.90
C LEU A 97 -14.05 -17.74 -3.97
N GLU A 98 -14.50 -18.68 -4.78
CA GLU A 98 -13.82 -19.97 -5.00
C GLU A 98 -12.38 -19.80 -5.51
N HIS A 99 -12.15 -18.84 -6.42
CA HIS A 99 -10.81 -18.56 -6.93
C HIS A 99 -9.92 -17.98 -5.83
N ILE A 100 -10.45 -17.10 -4.98
CA ILE A 100 -9.71 -16.52 -3.85
C ILE A 100 -9.35 -17.62 -2.84
N ILE A 101 -10.30 -18.48 -2.46
CA ILE A 101 -10.06 -19.59 -1.54
C ILE A 101 -8.97 -20.52 -2.10
N ASN A 102 -9.08 -20.91 -3.35
CA ASN A 102 -8.08 -21.77 -4.01
C ASN A 102 -6.69 -21.11 -4.05
N GLN A 103 -6.60 -19.78 -4.22
CA GLN A 103 -5.32 -19.06 -4.16
C GLN A 103 -4.74 -19.05 -2.74
N ILE A 104 -5.57 -18.84 -1.73
CA ILE A 104 -5.14 -18.87 -0.31
C ILE A 104 -4.64 -20.26 0.05
N ASP A 105 -5.33 -21.31 -0.37
CA ASP A 105 -4.91 -22.70 -0.11
C ASP A 105 -3.54 -23.04 -0.71
N GLN A 106 -3.13 -22.35 -1.79
CA GLN A 106 -1.82 -22.54 -2.38
C GLN A 106 -0.69 -21.91 -1.56
N PHE A 107 -0.98 -20.97 -0.65
CA PHE A 107 0.05 -20.33 0.17
C PHE A 107 0.80 -21.30 1.07
N GLN A 108 0.19 -22.41 1.48
CA GLN A 108 0.85 -23.50 2.22
C GLN A 108 2.06 -24.11 1.51
N ASN A 109 2.13 -23.96 0.18
CA ASN A 109 3.25 -24.45 -0.65
C ASN A 109 4.36 -23.42 -0.78
N LEU A 110 4.17 -22.19 -0.28
CA LEU A 110 5.15 -21.12 -0.40
C LEU A 110 6.12 -21.13 0.78
N ASN A 111 7.38 -20.92 0.45
CA ASN A 111 8.47 -20.71 1.40
C ASN A 111 9.06 -19.32 1.16
N LEU A 112 8.83 -18.40 2.09
CA LEU A 112 9.10 -16.97 1.92
C LEU A 112 10.08 -16.48 2.99
N ALA A 113 10.92 -15.51 2.61
CA ALA A 113 11.70 -14.74 3.57
C ALA A 113 11.14 -13.31 3.68
N VAL A 114 11.05 -12.80 4.90
CA VAL A 114 10.76 -11.38 5.18
C VAL A 114 12.01 -10.77 5.80
N ILE A 115 12.43 -9.62 5.27
CA ILE A 115 13.60 -8.89 5.77
C ILE A 115 13.18 -7.43 5.97
N GLY A 116 13.41 -6.86 7.15
CA GLY A 116 13.06 -5.47 7.40
C GLY A 116 13.13 -5.05 8.85
N ASP A 117 12.59 -3.86 9.11
CA ASP A 117 12.63 -3.25 10.44
C ASP A 117 11.55 -3.82 11.35
N THR A 118 11.95 -4.32 12.51
CA THR A 118 11.05 -4.76 13.57
C THR A 118 10.53 -3.57 14.34
N ILE A 119 9.23 -3.56 14.63
CA ILE A 119 8.55 -2.52 15.43
C ILE A 119 7.68 -3.20 16.48
N VAL A 120 7.62 -2.62 17.66
CA VAL A 120 6.58 -2.91 18.66
C VAL A 120 5.70 -1.67 18.78
N ASP A 121 4.42 -1.85 18.59
CA ASP A 121 3.39 -0.82 18.71
C ASP A 121 2.62 -1.01 20.02
N GLN A 122 2.66 -0.01 20.91
CA GLN A 122 1.88 0.01 22.14
C GLN A 122 0.74 1.01 22.01
N TYR A 123 -0.47 0.57 22.31
CA TYR A 123 -1.64 1.45 22.40
C TYR A 123 -2.01 1.61 23.87
N VAL A 124 -2.02 2.86 24.31
CA VAL A 124 -2.34 3.25 25.67
C VAL A 124 -3.70 3.93 25.68
N ALA A 125 -4.70 3.27 26.20
CA ALA A 125 -6.02 3.86 26.39
C ALA A 125 -5.99 4.82 27.58
N CYS A 126 -6.52 6.03 27.40
CA CYS A 126 -6.50 7.09 28.40
C CYS A 126 -7.86 7.75 28.56
N ASP A 127 -8.11 8.26 29.78
CA ASP A 127 -9.16 9.25 30.07
C ASP A 127 -8.57 10.66 29.97
N ALA A 128 -9.30 11.57 29.34
CA ALA A 128 -8.93 12.99 29.30
C ALA A 128 -9.28 13.66 30.63
N LEU A 129 -8.27 14.20 31.33
CA LEU A 129 -8.46 14.96 32.56
C LEU A 129 -8.59 16.47 32.32
N GLY A 130 -8.28 16.94 31.11
CA GLY A 130 -8.31 18.35 30.73
C GLY A 130 -6.92 18.96 30.60
N MET A 131 -6.84 20.28 30.82
CA MET A 131 -5.58 21.02 30.79
C MET A 131 -4.94 21.06 32.17
N SER A 132 -3.61 20.96 32.22
CA SER A 132 -2.86 21.15 33.45
C SER A 132 -3.00 22.59 34.00
N ALA A 133 -3.04 22.74 35.30
CA ALA A 133 -3.03 24.07 35.95
C ALA A 133 -1.64 24.76 35.89
N GLU A 134 -0.57 23.97 35.70
CA GLU A 134 0.82 24.49 35.75
C GLU A 134 1.34 24.93 34.39
N ALA A 135 0.82 24.34 33.30
CA ALA A 135 1.26 24.62 31.92
C ALA A 135 0.13 24.29 30.93
N PRO A 136 0.11 24.88 29.72
CA PRO A 136 -0.90 24.61 28.70
C PRO A 136 -0.67 23.25 28.03
N VAL A 137 -0.68 22.19 28.82
CA VAL A 137 -0.53 20.79 28.35
C VAL A 137 -1.76 19.95 28.69
N VAL A 138 -2.08 19.02 27.79
CA VAL A 138 -3.17 18.06 28.00
C VAL A 138 -2.74 17.04 29.04
N THR A 139 -3.58 16.83 30.06
CA THR A 139 -3.39 15.80 31.10
C THR A 139 -4.32 14.63 30.82
N VAL A 140 -3.77 13.43 30.84
CA VAL A 140 -4.52 12.18 30.65
C VAL A 140 -4.18 11.21 31.77
N LYS A 141 -5.16 10.35 32.09
CA LYS A 141 -4.99 9.21 32.99
C LYS A 141 -4.90 7.94 32.16
N GLU A 142 -3.79 7.23 32.28
CA GLU A 142 -3.62 5.93 31.66
C GLU A 142 -4.56 4.89 32.32
N LEU A 143 -5.26 4.10 31.48
CA LEU A 143 -6.19 3.07 31.89
C LEU A 143 -5.63 1.67 31.62
N GLU A 144 -5.24 1.43 30.38
CA GLU A 144 -4.77 0.13 29.89
C GLU A 144 -3.76 0.34 28.76
N ALA A 145 -2.75 -0.53 28.68
CA ALA A 145 -1.81 -0.58 27.57
C ALA A 145 -1.79 -1.98 26.94
N LYS A 146 -1.74 -2.02 25.60
CA LYS A 146 -1.60 -3.25 24.83
C LYS A 146 -0.47 -3.13 23.82
N GLU A 147 0.35 -4.16 23.73
CA GLU A 147 1.46 -4.24 22.79
C GLU A 147 1.13 -5.17 21.63
N PHE A 148 1.61 -4.81 20.45
CA PHE A 148 1.48 -5.57 19.22
C PHE A 148 2.79 -5.54 18.46
N ILE A 149 3.13 -6.65 17.82
CA ILE A 149 4.23 -6.64 16.84
C ILE A 149 3.82 -5.90 15.59
N GLY A 150 4.75 -5.15 15.01
CA GLY A 150 4.54 -4.30 13.84
C GLY A 150 5.75 -4.29 12.91
N GLY A 151 5.74 -3.41 11.91
CA GLY A 151 6.81 -3.36 10.92
C GLY A 151 6.89 -4.64 10.10
N ALA A 152 8.11 -5.08 9.76
CA ALA A 152 8.33 -6.30 9.00
C ALA A 152 7.92 -7.57 9.75
N SER A 153 7.90 -7.55 11.10
CA SER A 153 7.52 -8.73 11.88
C SER A 153 6.04 -9.07 11.74
N ILE A 154 5.13 -8.09 11.65
CA ILE A 154 3.72 -8.39 11.41
C ILE A 154 3.48 -8.94 9.99
N VAL A 155 4.27 -8.52 8.99
CA VAL A 155 4.21 -9.10 7.64
C VAL A 155 4.54 -10.59 7.69
N ALA A 156 5.57 -10.99 8.44
CA ALA A 156 5.92 -12.40 8.62
C ALA A 156 4.79 -13.20 9.28
N CYS A 157 4.12 -12.62 10.29
CA CYS A 157 2.98 -13.24 10.95
C CYS A 157 1.78 -13.40 10.02
N HIS A 158 1.47 -12.40 9.20
CA HIS A 158 0.38 -12.50 8.22
C HIS A 158 0.64 -13.61 7.19
N LEU A 159 1.85 -13.72 6.68
CA LEU A 159 2.21 -14.81 5.76
C LEU A 159 2.05 -16.18 6.41
N ARG A 160 2.45 -16.31 7.67
CA ARG A 160 2.27 -17.56 8.41
C ARG A 160 0.81 -17.87 8.66
N SER A 161 0.00 -16.87 8.99
CA SER A 161 -1.45 -17.02 9.18
C SER A 161 -2.18 -17.40 7.88
N LEU A 162 -1.65 -16.99 6.72
CA LEU A 162 -2.14 -17.41 5.41
C LEU A 162 -1.67 -18.82 5.00
N GLY A 163 -0.88 -19.49 5.85
CA GLY A 163 -0.42 -20.85 5.64
C GLY A 163 0.99 -20.98 5.05
N ALA A 164 1.63 -19.89 4.62
CA ALA A 164 2.96 -19.96 4.05
C ALA A 164 4.03 -20.32 5.11
N ARG A 165 5.08 -20.97 4.68
CA ARG A 165 6.29 -21.11 5.47
C ARG A 165 7.05 -19.80 5.43
N CYS A 166 7.37 -19.21 6.60
CA CYS A 166 7.99 -17.90 6.68
C CYS A 166 9.27 -17.90 7.47
N HIS A 167 10.31 -17.25 6.92
CA HIS A 167 11.59 -16.97 7.58
C HIS A 167 11.72 -15.47 7.76
N PHE A 168 11.75 -15.00 9.00
CA PHE A 168 11.88 -13.59 9.32
C PHE A 168 13.32 -13.25 9.73
N LEU A 169 13.95 -12.29 9.05
CA LEU A 169 15.32 -11.83 9.30
C LEU A 169 15.31 -10.35 9.68
N SER A 170 15.78 -10.02 10.88
CA SER A 170 15.80 -8.63 11.36
C SER A 170 16.87 -8.41 12.43
N VAL A 171 16.99 -7.17 12.88
CA VAL A 171 17.82 -6.76 14.02
C VAL A 171 16.93 -6.12 15.07
N ILE A 172 17.06 -6.53 16.31
CA ILE A 172 16.33 -6.01 17.48
C ILE A 172 17.32 -5.59 18.56
N GLY A 173 16.85 -4.84 19.55
CA GLY A 173 17.60 -4.57 20.76
C GLY A 173 17.71 -5.78 21.69
N ASP A 174 18.63 -5.67 22.65
CA ASP A 174 18.68 -6.56 23.80
C ASP A 174 17.84 -5.93 24.92
N ASP A 175 16.54 -5.90 24.73
CA ASP A 175 15.57 -5.18 25.55
C ASP A 175 14.22 -5.92 25.62
N GLN A 176 13.35 -5.47 26.55
CA GLN A 176 12.03 -6.09 26.76
C GLN A 176 11.17 -6.10 25.49
N PRO A 177 11.06 -5.02 24.68
CA PRO A 177 10.33 -5.09 23.41
C PRO A 177 10.92 -6.11 22.42
N GLY A 178 12.24 -6.32 22.40
CA GLY A 178 12.89 -7.35 21.59
C GLY A 178 12.51 -8.76 22.03
N GLU A 179 12.44 -9.00 23.33
CA GLU A 179 11.99 -10.30 23.86
C GLU A 179 10.52 -10.55 23.54
N PHE A 180 9.66 -9.54 23.72
CA PHE A 180 8.25 -9.62 23.31
C PHE A 180 8.11 -10.04 21.83
N VAL A 181 8.92 -9.49 20.93
CA VAL A 181 8.89 -9.89 19.51
C VAL A 181 9.30 -11.36 19.33
N ARG A 182 10.29 -11.85 20.06
CA ARG A 182 10.71 -13.27 20.01
C ARG A 182 9.57 -14.19 20.40
N GLU A 183 8.94 -13.91 21.53
CA GLU A 183 7.82 -14.70 22.05
C GLU A 183 6.64 -14.73 21.09
N GLU A 184 6.24 -13.58 20.53
CA GLU A 184 5.11 -13.51 19.61
C GLU A 184 5.38 -14.25 18.28
N LEU A 185 6.59 -14.17 17.74
CA LEU A 185 6.96 -14.91 16.54
C LEU A 185 7.02 -16.41 16.79
N GLU A 186 7.46 -16.83 17.96
CA GLU A 186 7.47 -18.25 18.37
C GLU A 186 6.04 -18.81 18.52
N LYS A 187 5.14 -18.07 19.19
CA LYS A 187 3.72 -18.43 19.31
C LYS A 187 3.04 -18.68 17.97
N LEU A 188 3.44 -17.94 16.93
CA LEU A 188 2.89 -18.05 15.57
C LEU A 188 3.69 -18.99 14.65
N ASP A 189 4.67 -19.71 15.20
CA ASP A 189 5.53 -20.64 14.45
C ASP A 189 6.22 -19.97 13.24
N VAL A 190 6.67 -18.73 13.42
CA VAL A 190 7.47 -18.01 12.42
C VAL A 190 8.94 -18.37 12.63
N GLY A 191 9.59 -18.91 11.62
CA GLY A 191 11.03 -19.17 11.65
C GLY A 191 11.82 -17.86 11.72
N SER A 192 12.23 -17.42 12.92
CA SER A 192 12.89 -16.14 13.10
C SER A 192 14.41 -16.24 13.19
N TYR A 193 15.11 -15.29 12.56
CA TYR A 193 16.52 -15.04 12.70
C TYR A 193 16.74 -13.58 13.12
N LEU A 194 16.62 -13.38 14.43
CA LEU A 194 16.72 -12.06 15.05
C LEU A 194 18.11 -11.87 15.66
N LEU A 195 18.85 -10.90 15.14
CA LEU A 195 20.15 -10.49 15.68
C LEU A 195 19.94 -9.44 16.76
N SER A 196 20.54 -9.63 17.92
CA SER A 196 20.53 -8.63 19.00
C SER A 196 21.64 -7.61 18.80
N ASP A 197 21.32 -6.34 18.94
CA ASP A 197 22.25 -5.21 18.90
C ASP A 197 22.14 -4.40 20.21
N ASN A 198 23.15 -4.48 21.08
CA ASN A 198 23.14 -3.79 22.36
C ASN A 198 23.25 -2.25 22.22
N GLY A 199 23.66 -1.74 21.06
CA GLY A 199 23.75 -0.31 20.78
C GLY A 199 22.46 0.31 20.22
N ARG A 200 21.46 -0.53 19.91
CA ARG A 200 20.22 -0.14 19.27
C ARG A 200 19.02 -0.66 20.07
N PRO A 201 18.10 0.18 20.54
CA PRO A 201 16.84 -0.32 21.09
C PRO A 201 15.95 -0.90 19.99
N THR A 202 15.12 -1.88 20.32
CA THR A 202 14.00 -2.29 19.47
C THR A 202 13.09 -1.09 19.24
N THR A 203 12.72 -0.85 17.97
CA THR A 203 11.83 0.28 17.67
C THR A 203 10.50 0.11 18.39
N PHE A 204 10.17 1.07 19.24
CA PHE A 204 8.98 1.04 20.09
C PHE A 204 8.16 2.31 19.91
N LYS A 205 6.91 2.16 19.53
CA LYS A 205 5.99 3.27 19.23
C LYS A 205 4.78 3.22 20.15
N ILE A 206 4.62 4.21 20.99
CA ILE A 206 3.51 4.34 21.94
C ILE A 206 2.50 5.31 21.36
N ARG A 207 1.24 4.90 21.28
CA ARG A 207 0.11 5.74 20.85
C ARG A 207 -0.85 5.94 22.01
N TYR A 208 -0.95 7.16 22.48
CA TYR A 208 -1.90 7.55 23.51
C TYR A 208 -3.24 7.86 22.86
N MET A 209 -4.29 7.17 23.33
CA MET A 209 -5.63 7.19 22.75
C MET A 209 -6.65 7.68 23.77
N VAL A 210 -7.52 8.61 23.38
CA VAL A 210 -8.72 9.02 24.14
C VAL A 210 -9.93 8.87 23.23
N ASN A 211 -10.95 8.16 23.66
CA ASN A 211 -12.18 7.93 22.88
C ASN A 211 -11.91 7.49 21.43
N ASN A 212 -11.00 6.54 21.21
CA ASN A 212 -10.53 6.06 19.92
C ASN A 212 -9.80 7.09 19.02
N GLN A 213 -9.50 8.28 19.54
CA GLN A 213 -8.70 9.29 18.84
C GLN A 213 -7.26 9.29 19.34
N LYS A 214 -6.32 9.38 18.40
CA LYS A 214 -4.90 9.54 18.74
C LYS A 214 -4.63 10.94 19.24
N LEU A 215 -4.13 11.08 20.46
CA LEU A 215 -3.66 12.37 21.00
C LEU A 215 -2.26 12.68 20.49
N PHE A 216 -1.32 11.80 20.77
CA PHE A 216 0.07 11.92 20.35
C PHE A 216 0.74 10.55 20.29
N ARG A 217 1.92 10.53 19.71
CA ARG A 217 2.77 9.35 19.63
C ARG A 217 4.15 9.63 20.18
N VAL A 218 4.66 8.71 20.98
CA VAL A 218 6.06 8.68 21.41
C VAL A 218 6.76 7.55 20.67
N SER A 219 7.95 7.82 20.14
CA SER A 219 8.74 6.79 19.44
C SER A 219 10.12 6.68 20.06
N ARG A 220 10.51 5.49 20.46
CA ARG A 220 11.87 5.12 20.84
C ARG A 220 12.47 4.34 19.71
N LEU A 221 13.39 4.94 18.98
CA LEU A 221 13.99 4.32 17.80
C LEU A 221 15.38 4.88 17.53
N GLN A 222 16.13 4.13 16.73
CA GLN A 222 17.35 4.59 16.06
C GLN A 222 17.17 4.37 14.56
N ASP A 223 17.64 5.30 13.75
CA ASP A 223 17.47 5.34 12.31
C ASP A 223 18.77 5.17 11.51
N TYR A 224 19.90 4.95 12.22
CA TYR A 224 21.16 4.65 11.56
C TYR A 224 21.23 3.18 11.09
N SER A 225 22.03 2.93 10.06
CA SER A 225 22.22 1.60 9.49
C SER A 225 22.75 0.61 10.52
N ILE A 226 22.32 -0.65 10.38
CA ILE A 226 22.87 -1.77 11.16
C ILE A 226 24.37 -1.93 10.93
N SER A 227 25.08 -2.58 11.87
CA SER A 227 26.50 -2.82 11.75
C SER A 227 26.84 -3.72 10.56
N LYS A 228 28.02 -3.56 9.99
CA LYS A 228 28.52 -4.44 8.92
C LYS A 228 28.55 -5.92 9.32
N LYS A 229 28.74 -6.20 10.60
CA LYS A 229 28.67 -7.55 11.16
C LYS A 229 27.24 -8.12 11.02
N HIS A 230 26.23 -7.38 11.47
CA HIS A 230 24.83 -7.81 11.37
C HIS A 230 24.38 -7.94 9.91
N GLU A 231 24.77 -6.98 9.06
CA GLU A 231 24.52 -7.04 7.62
C GLU A 231 25.08 -8.36 7.01
N SER A 232 26.35 -8.68 7.30
CA SER A 232 26.97 -9.90 6.79
C SER A 232 26.32 -11.18 7.32
N GLN A 233 25.83 -11.17 8.56
CA GLN A 233 25.13 -12.30 9.16
C GLN A 233 23.77 -12.53 8.49
N ILE A 234 23.00 -11.45 8.21
CA ILE A 234 21.74 -11.54 7.48
C ILE A 234 21.97 -12.07 6.08
N ILE A 235 22.96 -11.53 5.35
CA ILE A 235 23.29 -11.98 3.99
C ILE A 235 23.66 -13.47 4.00
N SER A 236 24.53 -13.92 4.90
CA SER A 236 24.94 -15.32 5.00
C SER A 236 23.78 -16.25 5.35
N LYS A 237 22.84 -15.80 6.20
CA LYS A 237 21.63 -16.57 6.51
C LYS A 237 20.72 -16.66 5.29
N LEU A 238 20.53 -15.55 4.57
CA LEU A 238 19.71 -15.49 3.36
C LEU A 238 20.29 -16.38 2.26
N GLU A 239 21.60 -16.37 2.03
CA GLU A 239 22.25 -17.26 1.05
C GLU A 239 22.01 -18.74 1.33
N ARG A 240 21.98 -19.13 2.61
CA ARG A 240 21.66 -20.51 3.01
C ARG A 240 20.21 -20.88 2.80
N LEU A 241 19.28 -19.94 2.95
CA LEU A 241 17.85 -20.15 2.75
C LEU A 241 17.45 -20.12 1.25
N ALA A 242 18.17 -19.34 0.45
CA ALA A 242 17.83 -19.01 -0.93
C ALA A 242 17.43 -20.20 -1.82
N PRO A 243 18.12 -21.37 -1.79
CA PRO A 243 17.74 -22.51 -2.63
C PRO A 243 16.32 -23.06 -2.41
N GLN A 244 15.69 -22.70 -1.28
CA GLN A 244 14.36 -23.20 -0.90
C GLN A 244 13.28 -22.11 -0.98
N LEU A 245 13.66 -20.85 -1.26
CA LEU A 245 12.72 -19.71 -1.24
C LEU A 245 12.00 -19.54 -2.57
N ASN A 246 10.71 -19.28 -2.50
CA ASN A 246 9.89 -18.85 -3.62
C ASN A 246 9.86 -17.32 -3.77
N GLY A 247 10.05 -16.58 -2.66
CA GLY A 247 10.02 -15.12 -2.64
C GLY A 247 10.75 -14.52 -1.45
N ILE A 248 11.21 -13.28 -1.63
CA ILE A 248 11.77 -12.44 -0.57
C ILE A 248 10.96 -11.15 -0.52
N ILE A 249 10.45 -10.82 0.66
CA ILE A 249 9.72 -9.59 0.94
C ILE A 249 10.65 -8.66 1.72
N VAL A 250 10.90 -7.49 1.19
CA VAL A 250 11.64 -6.41 1.85
C VAL A 250 10.63 -5.41 2.37
N SER A 251 10.47 -5.33 3.70
CA SER A 251 9.57 -4.38 4.36
C SER A 251 10.39 -3.36 5.14
N ASP A 252 10.54 -2.18 4.57
CA ASP A 252 11.47 -1.15 5.00
C ASP A 252 10.75 0.07 5.59
N PHE A 253 10.96 0.29 6.89
CA PHE A 253 10.44 1.46 7.61
C PHE A 253 11.47 2.58 7.75
N VAL A 254 12.61 2.45 7.06
CA VAL A 254 13.72 3.41 7.06
C VAL A 254 14.36 3.57 8.46
N TYR A 255 14.40 2.47 9.22
CA TYR A 255 15.09 2.44 10.52
C TYR A 255 16.45 1.74 10.46
N GLY A 256 16.94 1.47 9.24
CA GLY A 256 18.32 1.11 8.99
C GLY A 256 18.65 -0.37 8.93
N VAL A 257 17.69 -1.29 8.98
CA VAL A 257 17.93 -2.71 8.70
C VAL A 257 18.23 -2.90 7.21
N ILE A 258 17.48 -2.24 6.34
CA ILE A 258 17.67 -2.33 4.89
C ILE A 258 18.74 -1.33 4.43
N THR A 259 19.98 -1.76 4.47
CA THR A 259 21.12 -0.99 3.95
C THR A 259 21.25 -1.13 2.43
N PRO A 260 21.91 -0.19 1.74
CA PRO A 260 22.19 -0.33 0.31
C PRO A 260 22.97 -1.61 -0.05
N SER A 261 23.92 -2.03 0.77
CA SER A 261 24.68 -3.27 0.54
C SER A 261 23.81 -4.51 0.75
N LEU A 262 22.96 -4.53 1.78
CA LEU A 262 22.03 -5.63 1.99
C LEU A 262 21.04 -5.74 0.83
N LEU A 263 20.49 -4.61 0.38
CA LEU A 263 19.56 -4.59 -0.76
C LEU A 263 20.22 -5.09 -2.05
N SER A 264 21.46 -4.68 -2.30
CA SER A 264 22.26 -5.19 -3.44
C SER A 264 22.51 -6.69 -3.35
N ALA A 265 22.79 -7.20 -2.14
CA ALA A 265 22.96 -8.63 -1.91
C ALA A 265 21.66 -9.41 -2.13
N ILE A 266 20.51 -8.88 -1.67
CA ILE A 266 19.19 -9.48 -1.88
C ILE A 266 18.90 -9.61 -3.38
N VAL A 267 19.11 -8.55 -4.18
CA VAL A 267 18.93 -8.59 -5.64
C VAL A 267 19.85 -9.62 -6.30
N ARG A 268 21.11 -9.67 -5.90
CA ARG A 268 22.09 -10.66 -6.41
C ARG A 268 21.66 -12.09 -6.10
N ILE A 269 21.24 -12.36 -4.86
CA ILE A 269 20.78 -13.68 -4.42
C ILE A 269 19.52 -14.10 -5.17
N SER A 270 18.55 -13.20 -5.29
CA SER A 270 17.31 -13.40 -6.03
C SER A 270 17.57 -13.85 -7.47
N ARG A 271 18.43 -13.13 -8.19
CA ARG A 271 18.80 -13.48 -9.58
C ARG A 271 19.47 -14.83 -9.70
N LYS A 272 20.37 -15.17 -8.74
CA LYS A 272 21.10 -16.43 -8.74
C LYS A 272 20.18 -17.64 -8.58
N HIS A 273 19.08 -17.49 -7.83
CA HIS A 273 18.19 -18.58 -7.44
C HIS A 273 16.78 -18.46 -8.04
N ASP A 274 16.55 -17.49 -8.93
CA ASP A 274 15.25 -17.19 -9.55
C ASP A 274 14.12 -16.94 -8.53
N ILE A 275 14.42 -16.15 -7.50
CA ILE A 275 13.51 -15.83 -6.40
C ILE A 275 12.78 -14.51 -6.70
N ARG A 276 11.46 -14.46 -6.54
CA ARG A 276 10.69 -13.23 -6.71
C ARG A 276 10.96 -12.25 -5.55
N LEU A 277 11.07 -10.96 -5.88
CA LEU A 277 11.29 -9.88 -4.93
C LEU A 277 10.03 -9.01 -4.80
N PHE A 278 9.63 -8.76 -3.56
CA PHE A 278 8.51 -7.90 -3.20
C PHE A 278 9.03 -6.79 -2.29
N GLY A 279 8.70 -5.54 -2.62
CA GLY A 279 9.17 -4.37 -1.87
C GLY A 279 8.03 -3.54 -1.32
N ASP A 280 8.08 -3.28 -0.02
CA ASP A 280 7.22 -2.35 0.69
C ASP A 280 8.07 -1.31 1.41
N LEU A 281 7.74 -0.04 1.23
CA LEU A 281 8.40 1.09 1.88
C LEU A 281 7.38 1.88 2.66
N GLN A 282 7.63 2.10 3.93
CA GLN A 282 6.76 2.87 4.81
C GLN A 282 7.45 4.15 5.29
N CYS A 283 7.02 5.30 4.78
CA CYS A 283 7.54 6.61 5.13
C CYS A 283 6.73 7.30 6.25
N SER A 284 6.57 6.65 7.40
CA SER A 284 5.74 7.19 8.49
C SER A 284 6.45 8.19 9.40
N SER A 285 7.76 8.06 9.57
CA SER A 285 8.57 8.91 10.46
C SER A 285 9.87 9.38 9.80
N GLN A 286 10.33 8.66 8.79
CA GLN A 286 11.52 8.96 8.01
C GLN A 286 11.16 9.07 6.54
N ILE A 287 11.95 9.82 5.77
CA ILE A 287 11.77 9.94 4.33
C ILE A 287 12.66 8.90 3.64
N GLY A 288 12.02 7.99 2.92
CA GLY A 288 12.66 7.03 2.06
C GLY A 288 12.20 7.19 0.61
N SER A 289 12.85 6.49 -0.31
CA SER A 289 12.43 6.46 -1.72
C SER A 289 12.15 5.04 -2.17
N ILE A 290 10.96 4.80 -2.69
CA ILE A 290 10.56 3.52 -3.29
C ILE A 290 11.42 3.18 -4.52
N LEU A 291 12.06 4.19 -5.14
CA LEU A 291 12.94 4.01 -6.30
C LEU A 291 14.19 3.16 -6.01
N LYS A 292 14.48 2.87 -4.75
CA LYS A 292 15.57 1.95 -4.39
C LYS A 292 15.27 0.49 -4.74
N PHE A 293 14.00 0.10 -4.88
CA PHE A 293 13.60 -1.26 -5.23
C PHE A 293 13.68 -1.50 -6.73
N LYS A 294 14.90 -1.42 -7.26
CA LYS A 294 15.16 -1.65 -8.69
C LYS A 294 15.00 -3.13 -9.03
N GLN A 295 14.27 -3.41 -10.12
CA GLN A 295 14.10 -4.75 -10.69
C GLN A 295 13.45 -5.76 -9.74
N PHE A 296 12.62 -5.28 -8.85
CA PHE A 296 11.76 -6.13 -8.04
C PHE A 296 10.62 -6.69 -8.92
N SER A 297 10.05 -7.82 -8.50
CA SER A 297 8.87 -8.39 -9.15
C SER A 297 7.63 -7.53 -8.87
N PHE A 298 7.54 -6.97 -7.66
CA PHE A 298 6.38 -6.20 -7.23
C PHE A 298 6.77 -5.14 -6.19
N ILE A 299 6.16 -3.97 -6.28
CA ILE A 299 6.19 -2.92 -5.24
C ILE A 299 4.79 -2.35 -5.01
N CYS A 300 4.53 -1.89 -3.77
CA CYS A 300 3.21 -1.41 -3.37
C CYS A 300 3.30 -0.08 -2.59
N PRO A 301 3.66 1.04 -3.23
CA PRO A 301 3.66 2.34 -2.57
C PRO A 301 2.25 2.89 -2.36
N THR A 302 2.10 3.77 -1.36
CA THR A 302 1.00 4.71 -1.31
C THR A 302 1.19 5.80 -2.38
N GLU A 303 0.11 6.48 -2.78
CA GLU A 303 0.20 7.65 -3.67
C GLU A 303 1.20 8.69 -3.14
N ARG A 304 1.17 8.96 -1.84
CA ARG A 304 2.09 9.92 -1.20
C ARG A 304 3.55 9.50 -1.35
N GLU A 305 3.88 8.24 -1.14
CA GLU A 305 5.24 7.71 -1.29
C GLU A 305 5.71 7.75 -2.73
N ALA A 306 4.80 7.46 -3.66
CA ALA A 306 5.05 7.58 -5.10
C ALA A 306 5.37 9.03 -5.52
N ARG A 307 4.55 10.00 -5.08
CA ARG A 307 4.76 11.42 -5.35
C ARG A 307 6.06 11.96 -4.75
N ILE A 308 6.37 11.59 -3.51
CA ILE A 308 7.64 11.96 -2.86
C ILE A 308 8.83 11.40 -3.64
N ALA A 309 8.75 10.14 -4.06
CA ALA A 309 9.85 9.47 -4.75
C ALA A 309 10.14 10.05 -6.12
N LEU A 310 9.11 10.47 -6.86
CA LEU A 310 9.22 11.07 -8.19
C LEU A 310 9.39 12.59 -8.16
N LEU A 311 9.26 13.24 -7.00
CA LEU A 311 9.19 14.70 -6.84
C LEU A 311 8.09 15.32 -7.72
N ASP A 312 6.98 14.60 -7.89
CA ASP A 312 5.87 14.96 -8.78
C ASP A 312 4.56 15.09 -7.99
N HIS A 313 4.09 16.32 -7.86
CA HIS A 313 2.85 16.64 -7.13
C HIS A 313 1.66 16.91 -8.05
N GLU A 314 1.88 17.01 -9.37
CA GLU A 314 0.88 17.50 -10.31
C GLU A 314 0.38 16.47 -11.32
N SER A 315 1.18 15.45 -11.62
CA SER A 315 0.81 14.43 -12.61
C SER A 315 -0.33 13.54 -12.11
N GLY A 316 -1.16 13.13 -13.06
CA GLY A 316 -2.20 12.12 -12.81
C GLY A 316 -1.58 10.76 -12.44
N LEU A 317 -2.38 9.94 -11.75
CA LEU A 317 -1.96 8.64 -11.20
C LEU A 317 -1.38 7.69 -12.25
N GLU A 318 -1.94 7.69 -13.46
CA GLU A 318 -1.47 6.82 -14.54
C GLU A 318 -0.06 7.19 -15.01
N LYS A 319 0.20 8.49 -15.23
CA LYS A 319 1.53 8.98 -15.59
C LYS A 319 2.54 8.69 -14.48
N MET A 320 2.14 8.89 -13.23
CA MET A 320 2.97 8.57 -12.07
C MET A 320 3.31 7.07 -12.01
N ALA A 321 2.34 6.19 -12.27
CA ALA A 321 2.56 4.75 -12.31
C ALA A 321 3.54 4.35 -13.43
N ILE A 322 3.39 4.93 -14.63
CA ILE A 322 4.31 4.71 -15.75
C ILE A 322 5.72 5.15 -15.38
N SER A 323 5.88 6.35 -14.81
CA SER A 323 7.19 6.87 -14.38
C SER A 323 7.83 5.98 -13.31
N LEU A 324 7.05 5.43 -12.36
CA LEU A 324 7.57 4.48 -11.37
C LEU A 324 8.04 3.17 -12.01
N LEU A 325 7.29 2.63 -12.97
CA LEU A 325 7.68 1.42 -13.71
C LEU A 325 8.98 1.65 -14.49
N GLU A 326 9.10 2.78 -15.17
CA GLU A 326 10.30 3.16 -15.92
C GLU A 326 11.52 3.33 -15.00
N GLU A 327 11.36 4.05 -13.90
CA GLU A 327 12.45 4.34 -12.97
C GLU A 327 12.90 3.11 -12.17
N THR A 328 11.96 2.26 -11.77
CA THR A 328 12.25 1.09 -10.92
C THR A 328 12.50 -0.18 -11.72
N GLN A 329 11.97 -0.27 -12.95
CA GLN A 329 12.01 -1.48 -13.77
C GLN A 329 11.40 -2.70 -13.07
N VAL A 330 10.36 -2.48 -12.25
CA VAL A 330 9.59 -3.57 -11.61
C VAL A 330 8.63 -4.19 -12.61
N SER A 331 8.26 -5.46 -12.39
CA SER A 331 7.31 -6.18 -13.26
C SER A 331 5.88 -5.73 -12.98
N ASP A 332 5.52 -5.62 -11.73
CA ASP A 332 4.17 -5.28 -11.28
C ASP A 332 4.21 -4.16 -10.22
N LEU A 333 3.27 -3.24 -10.32
CA LEU A 333 3.13 -2.08 -9.44
C LEU A 333 1.68 -1.98 -8.96
N LEU A 334 1.50 -1.75 -7.65
CA LEU A 334 0.21 -1.40 -7.07
C LEU A 334 0.37 -0.10 -6.27
N ILE A 335 -0.38 0.94 -6.62
CA ILE A 335 -0.41 2.20 -5.88
C ILE A 335 -1.68 2.24 -5.04
N THR A 336 -1.55 2.32 -3.73
CA THR A 336 -2.69 2.40 -2.81
C THR A 336 -3.16 3.84 -2.65
N LEU A 337 -4.49 4.04 -2.63
CA LEU A 337 -5.17 5.33 -2.59
C LEU A 337 -6.02 5.50 -1.31
N GLY A 338 -5.72 4.76 -0.26
CA GLY A 338 -6.49 4.75 0.98
C GLY A 338 -7.92 4.24 0.77
N ALA A 339 -8.92 5.03 1.13
CA ALA A 339 -10.33 4.67 0.98
C ALA A 339 -10.79 4.59 -0.48
N GLU A 340 -10.06 5.22 -1.41
CA GLU A 340 -10.38 5.22 -2.84
C GLU A 340 -9.97 3.93 -3.57
N GLY A 341 -9.28 3.01 -2.88
CA GLY A 341 -8.87 1.73 -3.44
C GLY A 341 -7.40 1.71 -3.88
N PHE A 342 -7.14 1.22 -5.10
CA PHE A 342 -5.78 1.11 -5.63
C PHE A 342 -5.76 1.10 -7.16
N ILE A 343 -4.58 1.36 -7.71
CA ILE A 343 -4.28 1.20 -9.14
C ILE A 343 -3.21 0.12 -9.29
N ALA A 344 -3.44 -0.83 -10.19
CA ALA A 344 -2.48 -1.87 -10.53
C ALA A 344 -1.98 -1.70 -11.97
N HIS A 345 -0.66 -1.77 -12.15
CA HIS A 345 0.00 -1.74 -13.45
C HIS A 345 0.98 -2.90 -13.60
N GLN A 346 1.11 -3.40 -14.82
CA GLN A 346 2.06 -4.44 -15.18
C GLN A 346 2.97 -3.95 -16.32
N ALA A 347 4.28 -4.14 -16.17
CA ALA A 347 5.25 -3.78 -17.20
C ALA A 347 5.04 -4.61 -18.47
N GLY A 348 5.14 -3.98 -19.64
CA GLY A 348 5.06 -4.65 -20.94
C GLY A 348 3.65 -5.04 -21.42
N VAL A 349 2.64 -4.91 -20.61
CA VAL A 349 1.24 -4.98 -21.04
C VAL A 349 0.84 -3.56 -21.44
N GLY A 350 1.13 -3.19 -22.69
CA GLY A 350 0.81 -1.87 -23.20
C GLY A 350 -0.65 -1.53 -22.94
N ASN A 351 -0.89 -0.48 -22.16
CA ASN A 351 -2.15 0.23 -21.91
C ASN A 351 -3.41 -0.62 -21.64
N LYS A 352 -3.28 -1.81 -21.08
CA LYS A 352 -4.41 -2.48 -20.45
C LYS A 352 -4.42 -2.06 -18.98
N ILE A 353 -5.01 -0.89 -18.74
CA ILE A 353 -5.34 -0.46 -17.39
C ILE A 353 -6.20 -1.55 -16.75
N ALA A 354 -5.67 -2.25 -15.78
CA ALA A 354 -6.49 -3.04 -14.86
C ALA A 354 -7.23 -2.01 -14.01
N LYS A 355 -8.40 -1.59 -14.47
CA LYS A 355 -9.25 -0.63 -13.77
C LYS A 355 -9.85 -1.33 -12.57
N SER A 356 -9.45 -0.86 -11.39
CA SER A 356 -10.13 -1.18 -10.13
C SER A 356 -11.51 -0.53 -10.08
#